data_1e97e20b8538fe5c5d079037048768a5
#
_entry.id   1e97e20b8538fe5c5d079037048768a5
#
_cell.length_a   1.000
_cell.length_b   1.000
_cell.length_c   1.000
_cell.angle_alpha   90.00
_cell.angle_beta   90.00
_cell.angle_gamma   90.00
#
_symmetry.space_group_name_H-M   'P 1'
#
loop_
_entity.id
_entity.type
_entity.pdbx_description
1 polymer ?
#
loop_
_entity_poly.entity_id
_entity_poly.type
_entity_poly.pdbx_seq_one_letter_code
_entity_poly.pdbx_strand_id
1 'polypeptide(L)'
;VYKRQQQGTPFIYQGQEIGMTNYPFDSIETFNDVAVKNEYNIVKAQGGDVNALLNKYKMENRDNSRTPMQWDQSTNGGFTNGTPWFPVNPNYKTINVEQQIHDPQSILQFYKDLIQLKNSDEVYTYGQFNLVDEDNPNLFAYTRKLNNKKVLVVGNLTDQVSKLNVPYLIENEQQVMLHNYSSHVIDFDKIQPYEAFVIKV
;
A
#
# COMPACT_ATOMS: atom_id res chain seq x y z
N VAL A 1 4.86 3.70 2.18
CA VAL A 1 5.90 4.39 2.97
C VAL A 1 5.34 4.89 4.29
N TYR A 2 4.37 5.80 4.27
CA TYR A 2 3.88 6.52 5.45
C TYR A 2 3.46 5.60 6.61
N LYS A 3 2.77 4.48 6.36
CA LYS A 3 2.34 3.53 7.41
C LYS A 3 3.50 2.91 8.18
N ARG A 4 4.62 2.63 7.51
CA ARG A 4 5.75 1.87 8.10
C ARG A 4 6.66 2.72 8.96
N GLN A 5 6.68 4.02 8.73
CA GLN A 5 7.49 4.96 9.51
C GLN A 5 6.70 5.61 10.65
N GLN A 6 5.42 5.29 10.79
CA GLN A 6 4.62 5.71 11.94
C GLN A 6 5.11 5.04 13.24
N GLN A 7 4.72 5.61 14.36
CA GLN A 7 4.96 5.01 15.68
C GLN A 7 4.16 3.72 15.83
N GLY A 8 4.78 2.70 16.41
CA GLY A 8 4.17 1.40 16.62
C GLY A 8 4.71 0.32 15.69
N THR A 9 4.24 -0.90 15.87
CA THR A 9 4.63 -2.08 15.09
C THR A 9 3.85 -2.13 13.78
N PRO A 10 4.52 -2.10 12.62
CA PRO A 10 3.85 -2.22 11.33
C PRO A 10 3.46 -3.69 11.08
N PHE A 11 2.22 -3.91 10.72
CA PHE A 11 1.75 -5.19 10.22
C PHE A 11 1.70 -5.17 8.69
N ILE A 12 2.26 -6.19 8.05
CA ILE A 12 2.19 -6.43 6.61
C ILE A 12 1.25 -7.60 6.40
N TYR A 13 0.17 -7.37 5.68
CA TYR A 13 -0.71 -8.46 5.27
C TYR A 13 -0.11 -9.12 4.02
N GLN A 14 -0.19 -10.46 3.94
CA GLN A 14 0.32 -11.22 2.77
C GLN A 14 -0.21 -10.65 1.46
N GLY A 15 0.68 -10.47 0.48
CA GLY A 15 0.37 -9.92 -0.83
C GLY A 15 0.46 -8.39 -0.93
N GLN A 16 0.44 -7.64 0.18
CA GLN A 16 0.68 -6.19 0.15
C GLN A 16 2.09 -5.87 -0.36
N GLU A 17 3.06 -6.71 0.01
CA GLU A 17 4.47 -6.55 -0.34
C GLU A 17 4.77 -6.75 -1.83
N ILE A 18 3.85 -7.35 -2.57
CA ILE A 18 3.94 -7.50 -4.03
C ILE A 18 2.85 -6.74 -4.78
N GLY A 19 2.01 -5.99 -4.06
CA GLY A 19 0.94 -5.20 -4.68
C GLY A 19 -0.21 -6.04 -5.23
N MET A 20 -0.58 -7.16 -4.58
CA MET A 20 -1.77 -7.93 -4.94
C MET A 20 -3.01 -7.04 -4.90
N THR A 21 -3.88 -7.19 -5.90
CA THR A 21 -5.12 -6.44 -6.04
C THR A 21 -6.33 -7.28 -5.66
N ASN A 22 -7.48 -6.62 -5.53
CA ASN A 22 -8.75 -7.29 -5.35
C ASN A 22 -9.02 -8.29 -6.49
N TYR A 23 -9.62 -9.43 -6.15
CA TYR A 23 -10.09 -10.41 -7.14
C TYR A 23 -11.28 -9.83 -7.92
N PRO A 24 -11.34 -10.03 -9.25
CA PRO A 24 -12.45 -9.52 -10.07
C PRO A 24 -13.71 -10.41 -9.93
N PHE A 25 -14.32 -10.42 -8.74
CA PHE A 25 -15.58 -11.13 -8.50
C PHE A 25 -16.64 -10.66 -9.51
N ASP A 26 -17.26 -11.58 -10.22
CA ASP A 26 -18.25 -11.31 -11.28
C ASP A 26 -19.69 -11.62 -10.85
N SER A 27 -19.88 -12.53 -9.89
CA SER A 27 -21.19 -12.97 -9.43
C SER A 27 -21.22 -13.24 -7.93
N ILE A 28 -22.43 -13.34 -7.35
CA ILE A 28 -22.64 -13.63 -5.92
C ILE A 28 -22.13 -15.03 -5.55
N GLU A 29 -22.14 -15.97 -6.48
CA GLU A 29 -21.73 -17.36 -6.28
C GLU A 29 -20.23 -17.47 -5.99
N THR A 30 -19.43 -16.55 -6.52
CA THR A 30 -17.98 -16.53 -6.34
C THR A 30 -17.55 -16.05 -4.95
N PHE A 31 -18.43 -15.34 -4.22
CA PHE A 31 -18.17 -14.99 -2.84
C PHE A 31 -18.38 -16.17 -1.88
N ASN A 32 -17.57 -16.25 -0.84
CA ASN A 32 -17.70 -17.23 0.23
C ASN A 32 -18.19 -16.62 1.57
N ASP A 33 -18.21 -15.29 1.65
CA ASP A 33 -18.70 -14.61 2.83
C ASP A 33 -20.21 -14.76 3.01
N VAL A 34 -20.60 -15.43 4.11
CA VAL A 34 -22.01 -15.67 4.44
C VAL A 34 -22.80 -14.38 4.62
N ALA A 35 -22.17 -13.34 5.20
CA ALA A 35 -22.82 -12.05 5.40
C ALA A 35 -23.18 -11.40 4.05
N VAL A 36 -22.29 -11.46 3.08
CA VAL A 36 -22.53 -10.97 1.71
C VAL A 36 -23.68 -11.69 1.04
N LYS A 37 -23.69 -13.03 1.10
CA LYS A 37 -24.76 -13.85 0.53
C LYS A 37 -26.11 -13.57 1.17
N ASN A 38 -26.15 -13.42 2.47
CA ASN A 38 -27.37 -13.10 3.20
C ASN A 38 -27.92 -11.72 2.82
N GLU A 39 -27.05 -10.69 2.83
CA GLU A 39 -27.44 -9.34 2.45
C GLU A 39 -27.93 -9.27 1.00
N TYR A 40 -27.24 -9.96 0.08
CA TYR A 40 -27.68 -10.08 -1.31
C TYR A 40 -29.09 -10.65 -1.43
N ASN A 41 -29.38 -11.74 -0.71
CA ASN A 41 -30.69 -12.39 -0.74
C ASN A 41 -31.79 -11.48 -0.16
N ILE A 42 -31.50 -10.74 0.91
CA ILE A 42 -32.43 -9.76 1.51
C ILE A 42 -32.74 -8.64 0.50
N VAL A 43 -31.71 -8.01 -0.05
CA VAL A 43 -31.88 -6.91 -1.02
C VAL A 43 -32.66 -7.40 -2.26
N LYS A 44 -32.33 -8.60 -2.77
CA LYS A 44 -33.05 -9.22 -3.89
C LYS A 44 -34.52 -9.46 -3.58
N ALA A 45 -34.83 -9.99 -2.40
CA ALA A 45 -36.20 -10.24 -1.98
C ALA A 45 -37.02 -8.96 -1.82
N GLN A 46 -36.38 -7.85 -1.48
CA GLN A 46 -36.99 -6.51 -1.34
C GLN A 46 -37.09 -5.76 -2.68
N GLY A 47 -36.63 -6.34 -3.79
CA GLY A 47 -36.60 -5.68 -5.10
C GLY A 47 -35.56 -4.56 -5.21
N GLY A 48 -34.53 -4.57 -4.35
CA GLY A 48 -33.45 -3.60 -4.35
C GLY A 48 -32.41 -3.83 -5.45
N ASP A 49 -31.47 -2.88 -5.59
CA ASP A 49 -30.41 -2.94 -6.59
C ASP A 49 -29.26 -3.86 -6.17
N VAL A 50 -29.34 -5.12 -6.58
CA VAL A 50 -28.32 -6.15 -6.32
C VAL A 50 -27.01 -5.87 -7.09
N ASN A 51 -27.04 -5.13 -8.20
CA ASN A 51 -25.84 -4.81 -8.95
C ASN A 51 -24.99 -3.75 -8.25
N ALA A 52 -25.65 -2.73 -7.69
CA ALA A 52 -24.97 -1.75 -6.83
C ALA A 52 -24.32 -2.42 -5.62
N LEU A 53 -25.01 -3.37 -4.99
CA LEU A 53 -24.49 -4.14 -3.87
C LEU A 53 -23.28 -5.00 -4.26
N LEU A 54 -23.33 -5.71 -5.38
CA LEU A 54 -22.20 -6.49 -5.90
C LEU A 54 -20.98 -5.59 -6.18
N ASN A 55 -21.20 -4.44 -6.81
CA ASN A 55 -20.11 -3.51 -7.10
C ASN A 55 -19.44 -2.99 -5.82
N LYS A 56 -20.22 -2.73 -4.77
CA LYS A 56 -19.68 -2.40 -3.45
C LYS A 56 -18.81 -3.54 -2.91
N TYR A 57 -19.30 -4.77 -2.94
CA TYR A 57 -18.56 -5.92 -2.39
C TYR A 57 -17.32 -6.32 -3.18
N LYS A 58 -17.27 -6.07 -4.50
CA LYS A 58 -16.02 -6.21 -5.27
C LYS A 58 -14.87 -5.39 -4.69
N MET A 59 -15.18 -4.24 -4.11
CA MET A 59 -14.16 -3.35 -3.53
C MET A 59 -13.89 -3.61 -2.05
N GLU A 60 -14.92 -3.89 -1.26
CA GLU A 60 -14.85 -3.82 0.21
C GLU A 60 -14.89 -5.19 0.92
N ASN A 61 -15.13 -6.28 0.19
CA ASN A 61 -15.32 -7.57 0.81
C ASN A 61 -14.01 -8.18 1.34
N ARG A 62 -14.10 -8.82 2.51
CA ARG A 62 -12.98 -9.53 3.13
C ARG A 62 -12.50 -10.76 2.36
N ASP A 63 -13.28 -11.30 1.41
CA ASP A 63 -12.84 -12.39 0.55
C ASP A 63 -11.67 -11.99 -0.35
N ASN A 64 -11.51 -10.69 -0.65
CA ASN A 64 -10.34 -10.16 -1.33
C ASN A 64 -9.02 -10.45 -0.57
N SER A 65 -9.07 -10.46 0.75
CA SER A 65 -7.89 -10.77 1.58
C SER A 65 -7.65 -12.27 1.81
N ARG A 66 -8.51 -13.16 1.25
CA ARG A 66 -8.43 -14.60 1.38
C ARG A 66 -7.97 -15.31 0.12
N THR A 67 -7.73 -14.55 -0.96
CA THR A 67 -7.23 -15.09 -2.22
C THR A 67 -5.82 -15.67 -2.04
N PRO A 68 -5.48 -16.74 -2.78
CA PRO A 68 -4.15 -17.36 -2.69
C PRO A 68 -3.02 -16.39 -2.99
N MET A 69 -1.90 -16.53 -2.25
CA MET A 69 -0.67 -15.81 -2.53
C MET A 69 -0.14 -16.16 -3.94
N GLN A 70 0.34 -15.16 -4.65
CA GLN A 70 0.84 -15.29 -6.02
C GLN A 70 2.37 -15.45 -5.99
N TRP A 71 2.85 -16.69 -6.04
CA TRP A 71 4.27 -16.99 -5.94
C TRP A 71 5.00 -16.89 -7.27
N ASP A 72 4.38 -17.43 -8.36
CA ASP A 72 4.96 -17.51 -9.69
C ASP A 72 3.90 -17.51 -10.79
N GLN A 73 4.32 -17.75 -12.05
CA GLN A 73 3.43 -17.81 -13.21
C GLN A 73 2.83 -19.22 -13.49
N SER A 74 3.17 -20.23 -12.70
CA SER A 74 2.67 -21.57 -12.86
C SER A 74 1.19 -21.70 -12.49
N THR A 75 0.62 -22.87 -12.69
CA THR A 75 -0.78 -23.15 -12.35
C THR A 75 -1.07 -22.75 -10.91
N ASN A 76 -2.20 -22.08 -10.71
CA ASN A 76 -2.63 -21.54 -9.41
C ASN A 76 -1.61 -20.55 -8.78
N GLY A 77 -0.79 -19.88 -9.61
CA GLY A 77 0.20 -18.94 -9.10
C GLY A 77 1.27 -19.58 -8.20
N GLY A 78 1.57 -20.88 -8.41
CA GLY A 78 2.49 -21.64 -7.55
C GLY A 78 1.96 -21.90 -6.14
N PHE A 79 0.70 -21.57 -5.85
CA PHE A 79 0.14 -21.70 -4.49
C PHE A 79 -0.18 -23.15 -4.13
N THR A 80 -0.74 -23.93 -5.06
CA THR A 80 -1.12 -25.32 -4.86
C THR A 80 -1.19 -26.10 -6.16
N ASN A 81 -0.92 -27.42 -6.09
CA ASN A 81 -1.15 -28.36 -7.18
C ASN A 81 -2.61 -28.87 -7.25
N GLY A 82 -3.41 -28.61 -6.21
CA GLY A 82 -4.82 -28.98 -6.13
C GLY A 82 -5.74 -27.83 -6.54
N THR A 83 -7.03 -27.94 -6.21
CA THR A 83 -8.01 -26.86 -6.38
C THR A 83 -7.95 -25.93 -5.17
N PRO A 84 -7.59 -24.64 -5.32
CA PRO A 84 -7.57 -23.73 -4.22
C PRO A 84 -9.00 -23.39 -3.76
N TRP A 85 -9.17 -23.12 -2.46
CA TRP A 85 -10.49 -22.74 -1.90
C TRP A 85 -11.04 -21.45 -2.53
N PHE A 86 -10.21 -20.41 -2.62
CA PHE A 86 -10.51 -19.24 -3.43
C PHE A 86 -9.78 -19.31 -4.77
N PRO A 87 -10.37 -18.76 -5.85
CA PRO A 87 -9.67 -18.67 -7.12
C PRO A 87 -8.47 -17.74 -6.99
N VAL A 88 -7.40 -18.08 -7.69
CA VAL A 88 -6.21 -17.22 -7.80
C VAL A 88 -6.57 -16.03 -8.69
N ASN A 89 -6.18 -14.83 -8.30
CA ASN A 89 -6.39 -13.65 -9.12
C ASN A 89 -5.70 -13.83 -10.48
N PRO A 90 -6.40 -13.65 -11.61
CA PRO A 90 -5.83 -13.92 -12.93
C PRO A 90 -4.59 -13.08 -13.27
N ASN A 91 -4.35 -12.00 -12.55
CA ASN A 91 -3.15 -11.17 -12.70
C ASN A 91 -1.87 -11.80 -12.10
N TYR A 92 -1.93 -13.01 -11.53
CA TYR A 92 -0.75 -13.71 -11.01
C TYR A 92 0.36 -13.89 -12.06
N LYS A 93 0.02 -13.85 -13.33
CA LYS A 93 0.99 -13.91 -14.43
C LYS A 93 1.89 -12.69 -14.53
N THR A 94 1.47 -11.57 -13.97
CA THR A 94 2.21 -10.30 -13.99
C THR A 94 2.53 -9.74 -12.62
N ILE A 95 1.78 -10.15 -11.59
CA ILE A 95 2.00 -9.76 -10.19
C ILE A 95 2.29 -11.02 -9.40
N ASN A 96 3.56 -11.31 -9.15
CA ASN A 96 3.98 -12.46 -8.36
C ASN A 96 5.36 -12.25 -7.75
N VAL A 97 5.71 -13.09 -6.77
CA VAL A 97 6.98 -13.00 -6.03
C VAL A 97 8.16 -13.26 -6.95
N GLU A 98 8.09 -14.29 -7.83
CA GLU A 98 9.20 -14.68 -8.70
C GLU A 98 9.66 -13.52 -9.59
N GLN A 99 8.74 -12.79 -10.19
CA GLN A 99 9.08 -11.63 -11.02
C GLN A 99 9.67 -10.48 -10.20
N GLN A 100 9.16 -10.25 -9.00
CA GLN A 100 9.55 -9.09 -8.20
C GLN A 100 10.85 -9.30 -7.41
N ILE A 101 11.22 -10.54 -7.09
CA ILE A 101 12.39 -10.83 -6.24
C ILE A 101 13.71 -10.39 -6.89
N HIS A 102 13.74 -10.31 -8.20
CA HIS A 102 14.93 -9.93 -8.99
C HIS A 102 14.82 -8.53 -9.62
N ASP A 103 13.70 -7.85 -9.42
CA ASP A 103 13.48 -6.48 -9.92
C ASP A 103 13.78 -5.46 -8.82
N PRO A 104 14.87 -4.65 -8.96
CA PRO A 104 15.23 -3.65 -7.96
C PRO A 104 14.23 -2.48 -7.88
N GLN A 105 13.33 -2.33 -8.84
CA GLN A 105 12.27 -1.31 -8.84
C GLN A 105 10.89 -1.87 -8.43
N SER A 106 10.84 -3.13 -8.01
CA SER A 106 9.60 -3.78 -7.61
C SER A 106 9.05 -3.24 -6.28
N ILE A 107 7.74 -3.44 -6.10
CA ILE A 107 7.08 -3.17 -4.81
C ILE A 107 7.73 -4.00 -3.70
N LEU A 108 8.08 -5.26 -3.96
CA LEU A 108 8.74 -6.14 -3.01
C LEU A 108 10.11 -5.58 -2.56
N GLN A 109 10.92 -5.10 -3.51
CA GLN A 109 12.21 -4.49 -3.17
C GLN A 109 12.02 -3.22 -2.34
N PHE A 110 11.07 -2.38 -2.73
CA PHE A 110 10.75 -1.19 -1.95
C PHE A 110 10.31 -1.51 -0.50
N TYR A 111 9.54 -2.58 -0.29
CA TYR A 111 9.19 -3.04 1.05
C TYR A 111 10.42 -3.51 1.85
N LYS A 112 11.36 -4.23 1.22
CA LYS A 112 12.62 -4.65 1.86
C LYS A 112 13.43 -3.43 2.30
N ASP A 113 13.60 -2.45 1.41
CA ASP A 113 14.36 -1.23 1.70
C ASP A 113 13.70 -0.42 2.82
N LEU A 114 12.39 -0.33 2.83
CA LEU A 114 11.62 0.35 3.86
C LEU A 114 11.74 -0.32 5.24
N ILE A 115 11.74 -1.65 5.29
CA ILE A 115 11.95 -2.41 6.54
C ILE A 115 13.39 -2.24 7.01
N GLN A 116 14.36 -2.31 6.10
CA GLN A 116 15.77 -2.08 6.41
C GLN A 116 15.98 -0.66 6.96
N LEU A 117 15.39 0.36 6.31
CA LEU A 117 15.45 1.74 6.78
C LEU A 117 14.87 1.87 8.20
N LYS A 118 13.69 1.27 8.44
CA LYS A 118 13.06 1.32 9.78
C LYS A 118 13.94 0.71 10.86
N ASN A 119 14.69 -0.32 10.54
CA ASN A 119 15.59 -1.01 11.49
C ASN A 119 16.98 -0.38 11.58
N SER A 120 17.33 0.55 10.70
CA SER A 120 18.67 1.15 10.63
C SER A 120 18.92 2.21 11.69
N ASP A 121 17.89 2.86 12.23
CA ASP A 121 18.04 3.94 13.20
C ASP A 121 16.83 4.02 14.15
N GLU A 122 17.12 4.27 15.42
CA GLU A 122 16.12 4.41 16.48
C GLU A 122 15.12 5.54 16.25
N VAL A 123 15.48 6.56 15.46
CA VAL A 123 14.56 7.67 15.14
C VAL A 123 13.28 7.16 14.47
N TYR A 124 13.34 6.10 13.69
CA TYR A 124 12.17 5.49 13.04
C TYR A 124 11.27 4.72 14.00
N THR A 125 11.81 4.27 15.13
CA THR A 125 11.07 3.47 16.12
C THR A 125 10.63 4.33 17.31
N TYR A 126 11.52 5.10 17.90
CA TYR A 126 11.30 5.83 19.15
C TYR A 126 11.15 7.34 18.95
N GLY A 127 11.43 7.89 17.77
CA GLY A 127 11.33 9.32 17.52
C GLY A 127 9.91 9.85 17.78
N GLN A 128 9.83 11.07 18.30
CA GLN A 128 8.57 11.77 18.45
C GLN A 128 7.93 12.00 17.10
N PHE A 129 6.64 11.68 16.98
CA PHE A 129 5.84 11.90 15.78
C PHE A 129 5.18 13.28 15.83
N ASN A 130 5.29 14.05 14.72
CA ASN A 130 4.56 15.31 14.56
C ASN A 130 4.06 15.39 13.11
N LEU A 131 2.76 15.60 12.93
CA LEU A 131 2.18 15.92 11.63
C LEU A 131 2.72 17.26 11.14
N VAL A 132 2.84 17.40 9.82
CA VAL A 132 3.18 18.65 9.14
C VAL A 132 2.31 18.78 7.91
N ASP A 133 2.03 20.01 7.47
CA ASP A 133 1.13 20.30 6.35
C ASP A 133 -0.25 19.62 6.50
N GLU A 134 -0.83 19.68 7.70
CA GLU A 134 -2.00 18.90 8.13
C GLU A 134 -3.25 19.18 7.30
N ASP A 135 -3.38 20.41 6.77
CA ASP A 135 -4.51 20.83 5.95
C ASP A 135 -4.41 20.43 4.47
N ASN A 136 -3.32 19.75 4.08
CA ASN A 136 -3.13 19.31 2.71
C ASN A 136 -3.98 18.07 2.41
N PRO A 137 -4.96 18.15 1.50
CA PRO A 137 -5.88 17.05 1.25
C PRO A 137 -5.25 15.86 0.51
N ASN A 138 -4.09 16.08 -0.12
CA ASN A 138 -3.44 15.09 -0.98
C ASN A 138 -2.24 14.42 -0.33
N LEU A 139 -1.56 15.14 0.58
CA LEU A 139 -0.34 14.66 1.19
C LEU A 139 -0.57 14.19 2.62
N PHE A 140 0.08 13.09 2.97
CA PHE A 140 0.27 12.70 4.34
C PHE A 140 1.75 12.89 4.69
N ALA A 141 2.04 13.93 5.49
CA ALA A 141 3.40 14.31 5.82
C ALA A 141 3.60 14.41 7.34
N TYR A 142 4.73 13.91 7.82
CA TYR A 142 5.08 13.99 9.24
C TYR A 142 6.58 13.92 9.47
N THR A 143 7.02 14.41 10.60
CA THR A 143 8.40 14.24 11.07
C THR A 143 8.51 13.19 12.16
N ARG A 144 9.69 12.53 12.23
CA ARG A 144 10.14 11.77 13.39
C ARG A 144 11.40 12.44 13.94
N LYS A 145 11.43 12.69 15.25
CA LYS A 145 12.58 13.36 15.91
C LYS A 145 13.02 12.56 17.12
N LEU A 146 14.32 12.26 17.18
CA LEU A 146 14.96 11.65 18.35
C LEU A 146 16.33 12.33 18.56
N ASN A 147 16.49 13.01 19.70
CA ASN A 147 17.69 13.80 20.01
C ASN A 147 17.97 14.84 18.90
N ASN A 148 19.15 14.76 18.26
CA ASN A 148 19.58 15.63 17.16
C ASN A 148 19.22 15.08 15.77
N LYS A 149 18.55 13.92 15.69
CA LYS A 149 18.12 13.33 14.43
C LYS A 149 16.68 13.69 14.14
N LYS A 150 16.41 14.12 12.92
CA LYS A 150 15.08 14.42 12.44
C LYS A 150 14.91 13.92 11.02
N VAL A 151 13.82 13.28 10.73
CA VAL A 151 13.46 12.82 9.39
C VAL A 151 12.06 13.33 9.02
N LEU A 152 11.87 13.64 7.76
CA LEU A 152 10.58 13.97 7.17
C LEU A 152 10.14 12.80 6.30
N VAL A 153 8.91 12.35 6.50
CA VAL A 153 8.25 11.30 5.71
C VAL A 153 7.06 11.93 5.01
N VAL A 154 6.99 11.75 3.70
CA VAL A 154 5.91 12.27 2.86
C VAL A 154 5.36 11.16 1.98
N GLY A 155 4.05 11.16 1.79
CA GLY A 155 3.37 10.31 0.81
C GLY A 155 2.21 11.07 0.18
N ASN A 156 2.23 11.20 -1.14
CA ASN A 156 1.07 11.64 -1.90
C ASN A 156 0.11 10.45 -2.02
N LEU A 157 -1.12 10.61 -1.52
CA LEU A 157 -2.12 9.54 -1.48
C LEU A 157 -3.10 9.60 -2.63
N THR A 158 -2.87 10.53 -3.57
CA THR A 158 -3.78 10.84 -4.68
C THR A 158 -3.08 10.72 -6.03
N ASP A 159 -3.88 10.79 -7.10
CA ASP A 159 -3.46 10.89 -8.49
C ASP A 159 -3.19 12.33 -8.94
N GLN A 160 -3.17 13.29 -7.99
CA GLN A 160 -2.94 14.71 -8.27
C GLN A 160 -1.53 15.13 -7.85
N VAL A 161 -0.92 16.02 -8.63
CA VAL A 161 0.30 16.71 -8.22
C VAL A 161 -0.02 17.64 -7.05
N SER A 162 0.81 17.65 -6.03
CA SER A 162 0.59 18.46 -4.84
C SER A 162 1.87 19.18 -4.39
N LYS A 163 1.71 20.35 -3.77
CA LYS A 163 2.80 21.10 -3.16
C LYS A 163 2.90 20.77 -1.68
N LEU A 164 4.11 20.57 -1.17
CA LEU A 164 4.40 20.40 0.25
C LEU A 164 4.75 21.73 0.91
N ASN A 165 3.97 22.15 1.90
CA ASN A 165 4.12 23.45 2.57
C ASN A 165 4.87 23.34 3.91
N VAL A 166 6.16 23.03 3.85
CA VAL A 166 7.03 22.92 5.04
C VAL A 166 8.37 23.67 4.86
N PRO A 167 8.38 24.94 4.43
CA PRO A 167 9.61 25.67 4.09
C PRO A 167 10.61 25.72 5.26
N TYR A 168 10.13 25.70 6.51
CA TYR A 168 10.94 25.71 7.72
C TYR A 168 11.68 24.37 8.01
N LEU A 169 11.40 23.32 7.27
CA LEU A 169 12.06 22.02 7.38
C LEU A 169 13.10 21.78 6.28
N ILE A 170 13.11 22.64 5.24
CA ILE A 170 13.86 22.38 4.00
C ILE A 170 14.95 23.46 3.88
N GLU A 171 15.98 23.36 4.72
CA GLU A 171 17.00 24.42 4.79
C GLU A 171 18.33 24.06 4.14
N ASN A 172 18.60 23.00 3.48
CA ASN A 172 19.88 22.68 2.82
C ASN A 172 19.79 21.42 1.96
N GLU A 173 20.91 20.95 1.39
CA GLU A 173 21.01 19.67 0.69
C GLU A 173 20.44 18.53 1.54
N GLN A 174 19.34 17.94 1.06
CA GLN A 174 18.65 16.92 1.82
C GLN A 174 19.18 15.55 1.47
N GLN A 175 19.46 14.77 2.47
CA GLN A 175 19.79 13.38 2.28
C GLN A 175 18.51 12.56 2.07
N VAL A 176 18.28 12.10 0.82
CA VAL A 176 17.21 11.17 0.51
C VAL A 176 17.57 9.79 1.05
N MET A 177 16.72 9.27 1.92
CA MET A 177 16.90 7.96 2.55
C MET A 177 16.11 6.86 1.83
N LEU A 178 14.95 7.21 1.27
CA LEU A 178 14.08 6.33 0.50
C LEU A 178 13.21 7.16 -0.44
N HIS A 179 13.01 6.68 -1.67
CA HIS A 179 12.14 7.31 -2.66
C HIS A 179 11.58 6.24 -3.60
N ASN A 180 10.29 6.27 -3.88
CA ASN A 180 9.65 5.30 -4.78
C ASN A 180 9.70 5.68 -6.26
N TYR A 181 10.17 6.88 -6.59
CA TYR A 181 10.45 7.30 -7.95
C TYR A 181 11.95 7.12 -8.26
N SER A 182 12.28 6.80 -9.50
CA SER A 182 13.67 6.58 -9.93
C SER A 182 14.51 7.87 -9.94
N SER A 183 13.87 9.03 -10.00
CA SER A 183 14.53 10.33 -9.82
C SER A 183 14.90 10.52 -8.36
N HIS A 184 16.18 10.77 -8.07
CA HIS A 184 16.61 11.14 -6.71
C HIS A 184 16.38 12.62 -6.37
N VAL A 185 15.82 13.40 -7.29
CA VAL A 185 15.50 14.82 -7.08
C VAL A 185 14.03 14.94 -6.69
N ILE A 186 13.79 15.45 -5.51
CA ILE A 186 12.45 15.72 -4.98
C ILE A 186 12.11 17.18 -5.25
N ASP A 187 11.03 17.43 -5.96
CA ASP A 187 10.48 18.76 -6.18
C ASP A 187 9.32 19.00 -5.19
N PHE A 188 9.60 19.72 -4.11
CA PHE A 188 8.61 19.98 -3.04
C PHE A 188 7.42 20.83 -3.50
N ASP A 189 7.56 21.55 -4.60
CA ASP A 189 6.45 22.30 -5.23
C ASP A 189 5.58 21.41 -6.13
N LYS A 190 6.07 20.19 -6.47
CA LYS A 190 5.40 19.29 -7.42
C LYS A 190 5.57 17.81 -7.02
N ILE A 191 5.12 17.45 -5.81
CA ILE A 191 5.06 16.04 -5.41
C ILE A 191 4.15 15.29 -6.36
N GLN A 192 4.68 14.30 -7.04
CA GLN A 192 4.00 13.56 -8.10
C GLN A 192 2.89 12.65 -7.53
N PRO A 193 1.92 12.20 -8.36
CA PRO A 193 0.93 11.22 -7.95
C PRO A 193 1.57 9.99 -7.31
N TYR A 194 1.08 9.60 -6.12
CA TYR A 194 1.58 8.44 -5.36
C TYR A 194 3.08 8.47 -5.03
N GLU A 195 3.73 9.62 -5.19
CA GLU A 195 5.11 9.79 -4.79
C GLU A 195 5.26 9.70 -3.27
N ALA A 196 6.30 8.98 -2.82
CA ALA A 196 6.57 8.83 -1.41
C ALA A 196 8.07 8.76 -1.13
N PHE A 197 8.51 9.48 -0.11
CA PHE A 197 9.93 9.57 0.24
C PHE A 197 10.16 9.75 1.73
N VAL A 198 11.40 9.49 2.13
CA VAL A 198 11.96 9.77 3.46
C VAL A 198 13.25 10.54 3.27
N ILE A 199 13.38 11.68 3.94
CA ILE A 199 14.59 12.52 3.93
C ILE A 199 15.03 12.87 5.34
N LYS A 200 16.32 13.14 5.54
CA LYS A 200 16.83 13.82 6.76
C LYS A 200 16.61 15.32 6.64
N VAL A 201 16.20 15.94 7.74
CA VAL A 201 15.95 17.39 7.87
C VAL A 201 16.56 17.92 9.18
#